data_aee6739e9f16e73d2c5e458ef53eb3c1
#
_entry.id   aee6739e9f16e73d2c5e458ef53eb3c1
#
_cell.length_a   1.000
_cell.length_b   1.000
_cell.length_c   1.000
_cell.angle_alpha   90.00
_cell.angle_beta   90.00
_cell.angle_gamma   90.00
#
_symmetry.space_group_name_H-M   'P 1'
#
loop_
_entity.id
_entity.type
_entity.pdbx_description
1 polymer ?
#
loop_
_entity_poly.entity_id
_entity_poly.type
_entity_poly.pdbx_seq_one_letter_code
_entity_poly.pdbx_strand_id
1 'polypeptide(L)'
;MRRKFLTALIAVGLFAFPSSLSLYYHTHLSDRYYTRQNEPLELSTLFPVSAEPCPTVTAVSQTGDTVQRTVFRLFGIFPIKTAEIQPISEVRLVPCGQPFGVRMLMDGIMVIGFGEVAGKSGHCCPAVTAGLQEGDIIRQANDSPIQSTADFRELVAEGKELLLTVERDGEIMEIPLKPEYSLINQCFQTGLWVRDSTAGIGTLTYFEPETGYFGGLGHPICDPDTGEVIPLASGEADTVTISGAVAGSAGIAGQLQGYFSGDAPIGTLYCNSCYGVFGQLYQIPDVPSIPMALKQEITLGEAVILTTVSGDTPQAYTVEIVSIDYTEDTRNMVIEVTDERLLQKTGGIVQGMSGSPLLQNGHVIGAVTHVFVSNPAQGYAIFAETMYEYMHKPSGFS
;
A
#
# COMPACT_ATOMS: atom_id res chain seq x y z
N MET A 1 32.92 52.38 0.06
CA MET A 1 31.73 51.69 -0.48
C MET A 1 31.96 50.18 -0.62
N ARG A 2 32.98 49.69 -1.29
CA ARG A 2 33.21 48.23 -1.52
C ARG A 2 33.25 47.36 -0.26
N ARG A 3 33.88 47.80 0.83
CA ARG A 3 33.93 47.05 2.11
C ARG A 3 32.54 46.91 2.77
N LYS A 4 31.73 47.97 2.77
CA LYS A 4 30.33 47.90 3.33
C LYS A 4 29.43 47.01 2.48
N PHE A 5 29.61 46.98 1.16
CA PHE A 5 28.88 46.11 0.25
C PHE A 5 29.27 44.64 0.43
N LEU A 6 30.57 44.36 0.60
CA LEU A 6 31.08 43.01 0.86
C LEU A 6 30.58 42.48 2.23
N THR A 7 30.59 43.31 3.28
CA THR A 7 30.08 42.94 4.60
C THR A 7 28.58 42.68 4.56
N ALA A 8 27.81 43.47 3.80
CA ALA A 8 26.38 43.24 3.62
C ALA A 8 26.11 41.96 2.84
N LEU A 9 26.87 41.65 1.82
CA LEU A 9 26.78 40.44 1.03
C LEU A 9 27.08 39.17 1.85
N ILE A 10 28.15 39.24 2.68
CA ILE A 10 28.51 38.17 3.63
C ILE A 10 27.41 37.99 4.68
N ALA A 11 26.88 39.08 5.24
CA ALA A 11 25.79 39.00 6.22
C ALA A 11 24.51 38.40 5.62
N VAL A 12 24.14 38.78 4.39
CA VAL A 12 23.01 38.18 3.68
C VAL A 12 23.25 36.69 3.41
N GLY A 13 24.44 36.29 3.01
CA GLY A 13 24.79 34.88 2.78
C GLY A 13 24.75 34.06 4.08
N LEU A 14 25.21 34.63 5.19
CA LEU A 14 25.19 33.98 6.52
C LEU A 14 23.79 33.71 7.05
N PHE A 15 22.78 34.46 6.64
CA PHE A 15 21.37 34.23 7.03
C PHE A 15 20.58 33.48 5.95
N ALA A 16 20.81 33.79 4.68
CA ALA A 16 20.06 33.16 3.58
C ALA A 16 20.36 31.66 3.44
N PHE A 17 21.62 31.24 3.60
CA PHE A 17 22.01 29.84 3.48
C PHE A 17 21.37 28.94 4.57
N PRO A 18 21.51 29.24 5.87
CA PRO A 18 20.83 28.43 6.89
C PRO A 18 19.31 28.44 6.76
N SER A 19 18.72 29.59 6.36
CA SER A 19 17.25 29.67 6.17
C SER A 19 16.77 28.79 5.01
N SER A 20 17.48 28.80 3.88
CA SER A 20 17.17 27.92 2.74
C SER A 20 17.34 26.45 3.10
N LEU A 21 18.38 26.11 3.87
CA LEU A 21 18.65 24.76 4.31
C LEU A 21 17.63 24.30 5.37
N SER A 22 17.23 25.20 6.27
CA SER A 22 16.16 24.91 7.23
C SER A 22 14.83 24.64 6.52
N LEU A 23 14.51 25.42 5.49
CA LEU A 23 13.30 25.19 4.67
C LEU A 23 13.40 23.84 3.91
N TYR A 24 14.55 23.52 3.37
CA TYR A 24 14.80 22.22 2.73
C TYR A 24 14.52 21.07 3.71
N TYR A 25 15.13 21.08 4.90
CA TYR A 25 14.90 20.05 5.89
C TYR A 25 13.49 20.04 6.46
N HIS A 26 12.83 21.20 6.53
CA HIS A 26 11.42 21.27 6.94
C HIS A 26 10.51 20.44 6.02
N THR A 27 10.80 20.41 4.73
CA THR A 27 10.01 19.69 3.72
C THR A 27 10.47 18.24 3.50
N HIS A 28 11.66 17.84 3.97
CA HIS A 28 12.22 16.50 3.71
C HIS A 28 12.34 15.62 4.95
N LEU A 29 12.16 16.18 6.15
CA LEU A 29 12.12 15.38 7.37
C LEU A 29 10.67 15.00 7.70
N SER A 30 10.46 13.80 8.24
CA SER A 30 9.14 13.35 8.69
C SER A 30 8.65 14.14 9.91
N ASP A 31 7.34 14.15 10.11
CA ASP A 31 6.70 14.72 11.31
C ASP A 31 6.62 13.73 12.47
N ARG A 32 6.88 12.44 12.21
CA ARG A 32 6.87 11.38 13.22
C ARG A 32 8.05 10.45 13.02
N TYR A 33 8.67 10.06 14.14
CA TYR A 33 9.75 9.06 14.21
C TYR A 33 9.53 8.11 15.37
N TYR A 34 10.00 6.88 15.21
CA TYR A 34 10.16 5.94 16.30
C TYR A 34 11.62 5.92 16.77
N THR A 35 11.83 5.65 18.07
CA THR A 35 13.16 5.40 18.63
C THR A 35 13.11 4.15 19.50
N ARG A 36 14.21 3.39 19.53
CA ARG A 36 14.32 2.31 20.52
C ARG A 36 14.41 2.90 21.92
N GLN A 37 13.96 2.13 22.92
CA GLN A 37 13.97 2.60 24.31
C GLN A 37 15.39 3.02 24.74
N ASN A 38 15.51 4.25 25.28
CA ASN A 38 16.76 4.87 25.72
C ASN A 38 17.79 5.19 24.62
N GLU A 39 17.44 5.11 23.35
CA GLU A 39 18.32 5.53 22.27
C GLU A 39 17.92 6.94 21.79
N PRO A 40 18.91 7.84 21.59
CA PRO A 40 18.62 9.15 20.98
C PRO A 40 18.24 8.99 19.52
N LEU A 41 17.38 9.88 19.02
CA LEU A 41 17.10 9.94 17.58
C LEU A 41 18.33 10.43 16.83
N GLU A 42 18.90 9.58 16.00
CA GLU A 42 19.96 9.93 15.07
C GLU A 42 19.38 10.09 13.66
N LEU A 43 19.64 11.24 13.03
CA LEU A 43 19.21 11.54 11.67
C LEU A 43 20.42 11.57 10.74
N SER A 44 20.39 10.74 9.71
CA SER A 44 21.43 10.75 8.66
C SER A 44 21.19 11.91 7.70
N THR A 45 21.75 13.09 8.02
CA THR A 45 21.59 14.32 7.24
C THR A 45 22.94 14.87 6.81
N LEU A 46 22.99 15.53 5.63
CA LEU A 46 24.22 16.12 5.08
C LEU A 46 24.82 17.18 6.03
N PHE A 47 23.97 17.93 6.72
CA PHE A 47 24.39 18.92 7.72
C PHE A 47 23.81 18.52 9.08
N PRO A 48 24.52 18.79 10.19
CA PRO A 48 24.10 18.37 11.52
C PRO A 48 22.71 18.91 11.90
N VAL A 49 21.79 18.00 12.14
CA VAL A 49 20.46 18.28 12.72
C VAL A 49 20.42 17.67 14.10
N SER A 50 20.16 18.48 15.12
CA SER A 50 19.96 18.01 16.50
C SER A 50 18.46 17.88 16.82
N ALA A 51 18.12 16.88 17.61
CA ALA A 51 16.78 16.66 18.15
C ALA A 51 16.77 17.08 19.63
N GLU A 52 16.05 18.15 19.97
CA GLU A 52 15.93 18.66 21.34
C GLU A 52 14.51 18.44 21.88
N PRO A 53 14.34 17.69 23.00
CA PRO A 53 13.04 17.49 23.61
C PRO A 53 12.37 18.81 23.98
N CYS A 54 11.09 18.97 23.64
CA CYS A 54 10.28 20.07 24.15
C CYS A 54 9.96 19.84 25.63
N PRO A 55 10.32 20.74 26.53
CA PRO A 55 10.15 20.53 27.96
C PRO A 55 8.68 20.49 28.45
N THR A 56 7.69 20.67 27.59
CA THR A 56 6.33 21.02 28.04
C THR A 56 5.20 20.10 27.59
N VAL A 57 5.40 19.09 26.75
CA VAL A 57 4.28 18.27 26.27
C VAL A 57 4.66 16.80 26.12
N THR A 58 4.36 16.03 27.17
CA THR A 58 4.17 14.59 27.04
C THR A 58 2.70 14.36 26.73
N ALA A 59 2.36 14.08 25.49
CA ALA A 59 1.03 13.61 25.13
C ALA A 59 1.00 12.09 25.31
N VAL A 60 -0.06 11.57 25.88
CA VAL A 60 -0.30 10.12 25.90
C VAL A 60 -1.06 9.78 24.62
N SER A 61 -0.55 8.87 23.81
CA SER A 61 -1.24 8.40 22.61
C SER A 61 -2.51 7.64 22.99
N GLN A 62 -3.40 7.38 22.02
CA GLN A 62 -4.60 6.58 22.26
C GLN A 62 -4.27 5.13 22.67
N THR A 63 -3.04 4.68 22.42
CA THR A 63 -2.50 3.38 22.84
C THR A 63 -1.85 3.39 24.23
N GLY A 64 -1.80 4.56 24.91
CA GLY A 64 -1.18 4.69 26.24
C GLY A 64 0.33 4.97 26.21
N ASP A 65 0.95 5.05 25.03
CA ASP A 65 2.38 5.31 24.89
C ASP A 65 2.71 6.78 25.03
N THR A 66 3.89 7.05 25.56
CA THR A 66 4.37 8.42 25.81
C THR A 66 4.94 9.00 24.51
N VAL A 67 4.20 9.90 23.87
CA VAL A 67 4.68 10.66 22.70
C VAL A 67 5.43 11.90 23.15
N GLN A 68 6.69 12.02 22.75
CA GLN A 68 7.53 13.17 23.05
C GLN A 68 7.62 14.11 21.85
N ARG A 69 7.22 15.38 22.02
CA ARG A 69 7.47 16.40 21.00
C ARG A 69 8.91 16.89 21.07
N THR A 70 9.57 16.93 19.91
CA THR A 70 10.99 17.25 19.78
C THR A 70 11.16 18.29 18.69
N VAL A 71 11.95 19.35 18.98
CA VAL A 71 12.29 20.37 18.00
C VAL A 71 13.59 19.99 17.31
N PHE A 72 13.53 19.87 15.98
CA PHE A 72 14.73 19.71 15.16
C PHE A 72 15.40 21.07 14.92
N ARG A 73 16.72 21.11 15.12
CA ARG A 73 17.53 22.33 14.94
C ARG A 73 18.71 22.04 14.04
N LEU A 74 18.86 22.87 13.01
CA LEU A 74 20.04 22.87 12.16
C LEU A 74 21.21 23.52 12.92
N PHE A 75 22.36 22.84 12.97
CA PHE A 75 23.54 23.25 13.74
C PHE A 75 23.27 23.49 15.23
N GLY A 76 22.19 22.93 15.81
CA GLY A 76 21.77 23.20 17.19
C GLY A 76 21.18 24.60 17.44
N ILE A 77 21.05 25.46 16.42
CA ILE A 77 20.67 26.87 16.56
C ILE A 77 19.37 27.18 15.81
N PHE A 78 19.29 26.84 14.53
CA PHE A 78 18.17 27.25 13.67
C PHE A 78 17.03 26.22 13.76
N PRO A 79 15.83 26.58 14.26
CA PRO A 79 14.74 25.63 14.31
C PRO A 79 14.28 25.27 12.89
N ILE A 80 14.02 23.97 12.66
CA ILE A 80 13.52 23.43 11.41
C ILE A 80 12.02 23.18 11.54
N LYS A 81 11.66 22.21 12.38
CA LYS A 81 10.25 21.82 12.65
C LYS A 81 10.16 21.06 13.98
N THR A 82 8.95 20.83 14.42
CA THR A 82 8.66 19.94 15.55
C THR A 82 8.19 18.61 15.02
N ALA A 83 8.76 17.52 15.52
CA ALA A 83 8.34 16.17 15.22
C ALA A 83 7.89 15.43 16.49
N GLU A 84 7.06 14.42 16.31
CA GLU A 84 6.64 13.51 17.35
C GLU A 84 7.58 12.30 17.38
N ILE A 85 8.14 12.00 18.55
CA ILE A 85 8.99 10.84 18.77
C ILE A 85 8.27 9.88 19.71
N GLN A 86 8.14 8.64 19.27
CA GLN A 86 7.50 7.58 20.03
C GLN A 86 8.49 6.44 20.28
N PRO A 87 8.67 5.99 21.54
CA PRO A 87 9.50 4.83 21.81
C PRO A 87 8.81 3.57 21.28
N ILE A 88 9.59 2.66 20.67
CA ILE A 88 9.13 1.36 20.22
C ILE A 88 10.11 0.28 20.75
N SER A 89 9.57 -0.88 21.11
CA SER A 89 10.39 -2.05 21.38
C SER A 89 11.04 -2.58 20.10
N GLU A 90 12.11 -3.36 20.22
CA GLU A 90 12.68 -4.02 19.04
C GLU A 90 11.64 -4.93 18.39
N VAL A 91 11.30 -4.64 17.15
CA VAL A 91 10.40 -5.47 16.33
C VAL A 91 11.24 -6.46 15.54
N ARG A 92 10.86 -7.72 15.59
CA ARG A 92 11.49 -8.80 14.82
C ARG A 92 10.50 -9.42 13.87
N LEU A 93 10.89 -9.53 12.60
CA LEU A 93 10.06 -10.02 11.51
C LEU A 93 10.76 -11.18 10.78
N VAL A 94 9.99 -12.06 10.22
CA VAL A 94 10.48 -13.10 9.30
C VAL A 94 10.28 -12.59 7.87
N PRO A 95 11.33 -12.20 7.15
CA PRO A 95 11.21 -11.81 5.75
C PRO A 95 10.86 -13.01 4.89
N CYS A 96 9.91 -12.86 3.97
CA CYS A 96 9.36 -13.95 3.18
C CYS A 96 9.88 -13.95 1.73
N GLY A 97 9.24 -13.19 0.85
CA GLY A 97 9.56 -13.17 -0.58
C GLY A 97 8.90 -14.30 -1.38
N GLN A 98 8.10 -15.16 -0.74
CA GLN A 98 7.31 -16.18 -1.40
C GLN A 98 6.11 -15.56 -2.12
N PRO A 99 5.71 -16.10 -3.30
CA PRO A 99 4.46 -15.73 -3.92
C PRO A 99 3.30 -16.24 -3.06
N PHE A 100 2.26 -15.44 -2.96
CA PHE A 100 1.00 -15.86 -2.36
C PHE A 100 -0.17 -15.42 -3.22
N GLY A 101 -1.22 -16.24 -3.21
CA GLY A 101 -2.49 -15.94 -3.83
C GLY A 101 -3.38 -15.18 -2.87
N VAL A 102 -4.09 -14.22 -3.38
CA VAL A 102 -5.11 -13.47 -2.66
C VAL A 102 -6.45 -13.78 -3.28
N ARG A 103 -7.42 -14.23 -2.47
CA ARG A 103 -8.83 -14.29 -2.83
C ARG A 103 -9.59 -13.39 -1.89
N MET A 104 -10.35 -12.46 -2.44
CA MET A 104 -11.12 -11.49 -1.66
C MET A 104 -12.57 -11.50 -2.09
N LEU A 105 -13.48 -11.51 -1.11
CA LEU A 105 -14.87 -11.16 -1.27
C LEU A 105 -15.04 -9.69 -0.88
N MET A 106 -15.80 -8.98 -1.69
CA MET A 106 -16.07 -7.56 -1.47
C MET A 106 -17.17 -7.36 -0.42
N ASP A 107 -17.08 -6.26 0.30
CA ASP A 107 -18.19 -5.79 1.12
C ASP A 107 -19.14 -4.97 0.23
N GLY A 108 -20.14 -5.65 -0.32
CA GLY A 108 -21.01 -5.15 -1.38
C GLY A 108 -20.60 -5.62 -2.78
N ILE A 109 -21.20 -5.03 -3.81
CA ILE A 109 -20.87 -5.29 -5.22
C ILE A 109 -20.44 -4.01 -5.90
N MET A 110 -19.32 -4.06 -6.64
CA MET A 110 -18.76 -2.90 -7.35
C MET A 110 -19.32 -2.83 -8.78
N VAL A 111 -19.71 -1.64 -9.20
CA VAL A 111 -20.11 -1.35 -10.58
C VAL A 111 -18.84 -1.21 -11.43
N ILE A 112 -18.66 -2.10 -12.41
CA ILE A 112 -17.49 -2.14 -13.28
C ILE A 112 -17.80 -1.76 -14.74
N GLY A 113 -19.07 -1.45 -15.04
CA GLY A 113 -19.48 -1.03 -16.37
C GLY A 113 -20.98 -1.11 -16.60
N PHE A 114 -21.38 -0.76 -17.81
CA PHE A 114 -22.77 -0.69 -18.23
C PHE A 114 -23.02 -1.39 -19.56
N GLY A 115 -24.23 -1.91 -19.71
CA GLY A 115 -24.73 -2.53 -20.92
C GLY A 115 -26.16 -2.08 -21.25
N GLU A 116 -26.54 -2.17 -22.51
CA GLU A 116 -27.91 -1.83 -22.94
C GLU A 116 -28.88 -2.98 -22.69
N VAL A 117 -30.09 -2.64 -22.27
CA VAL A 117 -31.23 -3.53 -22.13
C VAL A 117 -32.21 -3.26 -23.27
N ALA A 118 -32.53 -4.28 -24.04
CA ALA A 118 -33.52 -4.20 -25.12
C ALA A 118 -34.95 -4.25 -24.53
N GLY A 119 -35.45 -3.11 -24.09
CA GLY A 119 -36.78 -2.93 -23.52
C GLY A 119 -37.89 -2.74 -24.53
N LYS A 120 -39.12 -2.61 -24.05
CA LYS A 120 -40.32 -2.39 -24.90
C LYS A 120 -40.26 -1.07 -25.68
N SER A 121 -39.61 -0.06 -25.12
CA SER A 121 -39.50 1.30 -25.71
C SER A 121 -38.21 1.53 -26.49
N GLY A 122 -37.42 0.46 -26.71
CA GLY A 122 -36.09 0.53 -27.35
C GLY A 122 -34.96 0.14 -26.41
N HIS A 123 -33.72 0.43 -26.80
CA HIS A 123 -32.57 0.18 -25.98
C HIS A 123 -32.42 1.27 -24.92
N CYS A 124 -32.19 0.85 -23.66
CA CYS A 124 -31.98 1.75 -22.53
C CYS A 124 -30.97 1.12 -21.55
N CYS A 125 -30.39 1.94 -20.70
CA CYS A 125 -29.63 1.47 -19.55
C CYS A 125 -30.26 2.05 -18.27
N PRO A 126 -31.07 1.27 -17.56
CA PRO A 126 -31.73 1.73 -16.31
C PRO A 126 -30.75 2.27 -15.28
N ALA A 127 -29.61 1.62 -15.12
CA ALA A 127 -28.58 2.01 -14.15
C ALA A 127 -27.98 3.41 -14.46
N VAL A 128 -27.64 3.68 -15.71
CA VAL A 128 -27.16 5.00 -16.13
C VAL A 128 -28.25 6.05 -15.95
N THR A 129 -29.49 5.70 -16.27
CA THR A 129 -30.65 6.61 -16.08
C THR A 129 -30.88 6.93 -14.60
N ALA A 130 -30.61 5.99 -13.70
CA ALA A 130 -30.68 6.17 -12.26
C ALA A 130 -29.51 7.01 -11.70
N GLY A 131 -28.44 7.21 -12.47
CA GLY A 131 -27.26 8.00 -12.06
C GLY A 131 -26.15 7.18 -11.40
N LEU A 132 -26.14 5.85 -11.57
CA LEU A 132 -25.03 5.00 -11.15
C LEU A 132 -23.80 5.26 -12.03
N GLN A 133 -22.61 5.08 -11.48
CA GLN A 133 -21.31 5.30 -12.11
C GLN A 133 -20.39 4.09 -11.92
N GLU A 134 -19.38 3.95 -12.77
CA GLU A 134 -18.30 2.98 -12.57
C GLU A 134 -17.54 3.35 -11.30
N GLY A 135 -17.17 2.35 -10.48
CA GLY A 135 -16.57 2.53 -9.17
C GLY A 135 -17.57 2.61 -8.01
N ASP A 136 -18.87 2.79 -8.26
CA ASP A 136 -19.89 2.73 -7.21
C ASP A 136 -19.90 1.35 -6.53
N ILE A 137 -20.01 1.35 -5.19
CA ILE A 137 -20.17 0.13 -4.41
C ILE A 137 -21.59 0.08 -3.89
N ILE A 138 -22.37 -0.88 -4.36
CA ILE A 138 -23.75 -1.12 -3.88
C ILE A 138 -23.68 -1.97 -2.62
N ARG A 139 -23.98 -1.35 -1.47
CA ARG A 139 -23.95 -1.98 -0.14
C ARG A 139 -25.25 -2.68 0.20
N GLN A 140 -26.39 -2.04 -0.14
CA GLN A 140 -27.72 -2.52 0.20
C GLN A 140 -28.71 -2.25 -0.94
N ALA A 141 -29.77 -3.04 -0.97
CA ALA A 141 -30.98 -2.76 -1.75
C ALA A 141 -32.21 -3.00 -0.88
N ASN A 142 -33.10 -1.99 -0.79
CA ASN A 142 -34.29 -2.00 0.07
C ASN A 142 -33.93 -2.38 1.53
N ASP A 143 -32.90 -1.72 2.12
CA ASP A 143 -32.39 -1.96 3.49
C ASP A 143 -31.81 -3.37 3.74
N SER A 144 -31.71 -4.22 2.72
CA SER A 144 -31.11 -5.54 2.81
C SER A 144 -29.67 -5.51 2.29
N PRO A 145 -28.68 -6.02 3.04
CA PRO A 145 -27.30 -6.08 2.58
C PRO A 145 -27.17 -6.90 1.31
N ILE A 146 -26.37 -6.42 0.37
CA ILE A 146 -25.96 -7.14 -0.83
C ILE A 146 -24.56 -7.68 -0.61
N GLN A 147 -24.42 -9.01 -0.53
CA GLN A 147 -23.14 -9.68 -0.31
C GLN A 147 -22.58 -10.33 -1.57
N SER A 148 -23.43 -10.52 -2.58
CA SER A 148 -23.02 -11.15 -3.83
C SER A 148 -23.79 -10.62 -5.04
N THR A 149 -23.23 -10.84 -6.20
CA THR A 149 -23.92 -10.60 -7.49
C THR A 149 -25.16 -11.46 -7.65
N ALA A 150 -25.21 -12.63 -6.99
CA ALA A 150 -26.38 -13.50 -6.99
C ALA A 150 -27.55 -12.87 -6.21
N ASP A 151 -27.30 -12.33 -5.01
CA ASP A 151 -28.32 -11.65 -4.19
C ASP A 151 -28.94 -10.48 -4.97
N PHE A 152 -28.09 -9.67 -5.59
CA PHE A 152 -28.54 -8.54 -6.40
C PHE A 152 -29.39 -8.99 -7.59
N ARG A 153 -28.99 -10.07 -8.27
CA ARG A 153 -29.72 -10.62 -9.42
C ARG A 153 -31.11 -11.12 -9.01
N GLU A 154 -31.25 -11.73 -7.85
CA GLU A 154 -32.55 -12.20 -7.33
C GLU A 154 -33.50 -11.02 -7.11
N LEU A 155 -33.04 -9.94 -6.50
CA LEU A 155 -33.83 -8.72 -6.30
C LEU A 155 -34.24 -8.07 -7.63
N VAL A 156 -33.32 -7.97 -8.59
CA VAL A 156 -33.59 -7.44 -9.93
C VAL A 156 -34.64 -8.28 -10.66
N ALA A 157 -34.61 -9.61 -10.48
CA ALA A 157 -35.58 -10.52 -11.16
C ALA A 157 -37.03 -10.30 -10.75
N GLU A 158 -37.28 -9.69 -9.58
CA GLU A 158 -38.64 -9.31 -9.16
C GLU A 158 -39.26 -8.20 -10.02
N GLY A 159 -38.43 -7.41 -10.73
CA GLY A 159 -38.88 -6.31 -11.60
C GLY A 159 -39.46 -5.10 -10.87
N LYS A 160 -39.30 -5.05 -9.55
CA LYS A 160 -39.72 -3.92 -8.71
C LYS A 160 -38.65 -2.86 -8.68
N GLU A 161 -39.04 -1.63 -8.36
CA GLU A 161 -38.08 -0.56 -8.07
C GLU A 161 -37.30 -0.90 -6.80
N LEU A 162 -35.97 -0.71 -6.86
CA LEU A 162 -35.03 -0.95 -5.77
C LEU A 162 -34.51 0.40 -5.29
N LEU A 163 -34.45 0.61 -3.97
CA LEU A 163 -33.71 1.72 -3.39
C LEU A 163 -32.32 1.19 -3.01
N LEU A 164 -31.29 1.65 -3.74
CA LEU A 164 -29.91 1.22 -3.52
C LEU A 164 -29.21 2.15 -2.55
N THR A 165 -28.52 1.61 -1.55
CA THR A 165 -27.54 2.32 -0.76
C THR A 165 -26.18 2.13 -1.43
N VAL A 166 -25.62 3.23 -1.95
CA VAL A 166 -24.41 3.25 -2.76
C VAL A 166 -23.34 4.07 -2.05
N GLU A 167 -22.13 3.56 -2.02
CA GLU A 167 -20.94 4.31 -1.63
C GLU A 167 -20.20 4.76 -2.89
N ARG A 168 -19.90 6.07 -2.97
CA ARG A 168 -19.13 6.71 -4.03
C ARG A 168 -18.14 7.68 -3.39
N ASP A 169 -16.85 7.56 -3.67
CA ASP A 169 -15.80 8.42 -3.11
C ASP A 169 -15.86 8.54 -1.56
N GLY A 170 -16.27 7.46 -0.88
CA GLY A 170 -16.43 7.42 0.58
C GLY A 170 -17.74 8.06 1.10
N GLU A 171 -18.59 8.59 0.22
CA GLU A 171 -19.90 9.14 0.59
C GLU A 171 -21.03 8.14 0.31
N ILE A 172 -21.96 8.03 1.26
CA ILE A 172 -23.13 7.15 1.15
C ILE A 172 -24.32 7.94 0.57
N MET A 173 -24.95 7.37 -0.45
CA MET A 173 -26.13 7.96 -1.09
C MET A 173 -27.18 6.92 -1.40
N GLU A 174 -28.43 7.36 -1.54
CA GLU A 174 -29.55 6.51 -1.96
C GLU A 174 -29.89 6.78 -3.43
N ILE A 175 -29.95 5.70 -4.23
CA ILE A 175 -30.26 5.77 -5.65
C ILE A 175 -31.43 4.84 -5.97
N PRO A 176 -32.58 5.37 -6.43
CA PRO A 176 -33.69 4.54 -6.88
C PRO A 176 -33.38 3.94 -8.25
N LEU A 177 -33.45 2.63 -8.37
CA LEU A 177 -33.19 1.88 -9.60
C LEU A 177 -34.41 1.06 -9.99
N LYS A 178 -34.96 1.32 -11.18
CA LYS A 178 -36.07 0.52 -11.73
C LYS A 178 -35.57 -0.39 -12.84
N PRO A 179 -35.57 -1.73 -12.65
CA PRO A 179 -35.21 -2.67 -13.69
C PRO A 179 -36.14 -2.58 -14.91
N GLU A 180 -35.60 -2.82 -16.12
CA GLU A 180 -36.38 -2.93 -17.36
C GLU A 180 -36.45 -4.38 -17.80
N TYR A 181 -37.61 -4.78 -18.36
CA TYR A 181 -37.80 -6.14 -18.89
C TYR A 181 -37.16 -6.27 -20.28
N SER A 182 -36.12 -7.11 -20.36
CA SER A 182 -35.41 -7.39 -21.60
C SER A 182 -36.26 -8.34 -22.49
N LEU A 183 -36.61 -7.87 -23.69
CA LEU A 183 -37.33 -8.68 -24.68
C LEU A 183 -36.44 -9.80 -25.26
N ILE A 184 -35.11 -9.59 -25.27
CA ILE A 184 -34.15 -10.58 -25.77
C ILE A 184 -33.91 -11.67 -24.74
N ASN A 185 -33.60 -11.28 -23.51
CA ASN A 185 -33.23 -12.21 -22.43
C ASN A 185 -34.41 -12.73 -21.62
N GLN A 186 -35.61 -12.18 -21.86
CA GLN A 186 -36.87 -12.56 -21.18
C GLN A 186 -36.78 -12.49 -19.65
N CYS A 187 -36.05 -11.52 -19.13
CA CYS A 187 -35.94 -11.26 -17.69
C CYS A 187 -35.72 -9.76 -17.43
N PHE A 188 -35.90 -9.35 -16.16
CA PHE A 188 -35.62 -8.00 -15.75
C PHE A 188 -34.09 -7.79 -15.64
N GLN A 189 -33.62 -6.63 -16.12
CA GLN A 189 -32.23 -6.25 -16.14
C GLN A 189 -32.06 -4.77 -15.79
N THR A 190 -30.89 -4.42 -15.25
CA THR A 190 -30.53 -3.03 -14.90
C THR A 190 -29.54 -2.43 -15.86
N GLY A 191 -28.87 -3.25 -16.67
CA GLY A 191 -27.76 -2.82 -17.50
C GLY A 191 -26.44 -2.64 -16.71
N LEU A 192 -26.37 -3.13 -15.46
CA LEU A 192 -25.14 -3.11 -14.67
C LEU A 192 -24.25 -4.31 -14.97
N TRP A 193 -22.96 -4.05 -15.05
CA TRP A 193 -21.92 -5.06 -14.87
C TRP A 193 -21.32 -4.86 -13.49
N VAL A 194 -21.32 -5.92 -12.68
CA VAL A 194 -20.91 -5.85 -11.29
C VAL A 194 -19.94 -6.96 -10.94
N ARG A 195 -19.09 -6.69 -9.93
CA ARG A 195 -18.10 -7.62 -9.37
C ARG A 195 -18.25 -7.69 -7.86
N ASP A 196 -18.15 -8.90 -7.28
CA ASP A 196 -18.26 -9.16 -5.85
C ASP A 196 -17.01 -9.82 -5.26
N SER A 197 -16.05 -10.16 -6.09
CA SER A 197 -14.86 -10.89 -5.68
C SER A 197 -13.68 -10.63 -6.62
N THR A 198 -12.48 -10.84 -6.12
CA THR A 198 -11.25 -10.77 -6.91
C THR A 198 -10.26 -11.83 -6.47
N ALA A 199 -9.36 -12.20 -7.38
CA ALA A 199 -8.21 -13.04 -7.09
C ALA A 199 -6.98 -12.51 -7.81
N GLY A 200 -5.82 -12.59 -7.14
CA GLY A 200 -4.56 -12.13 -7.67
C GLY A 200 -3.37 -12.87 -7.08
N ILE A 201 -2.19 -12.57 -7.60
CA ILE A 201 -0.91 -13.09 -7.11
C ILE A 201 -0.03 -11.92 -6.71
N GLY A 202 0.59 -12.01 -5.54
CA GLY A 202 1.56 -11.06 -5.03
C GLY A 202 2.69 -11.74 -4.28
N THR A 203 3.48 -10.95 -3.57
CA THR A 203 4.57 -11.47 -2.73
C THR A 203 4.28 -11.16 -1.26
N LEU A 204 4.42 -12.18 -0.42
CA LEU A 204 4.38 -12.07 1.03
C LEU A 204 5.63 -11.35 1.51
N THR A 205 5.48 -10.23 2.21
CA THR A 205 6.62 -9.41 2.63
C THR A 205 7.29 -9.98 3.86
N TYR A 206 6.53 -10.10 4.93
CA TYR A 206 7.00 -10.63 6.21
C TYR A 206 5.83 -11.14 7.05
N PHE A 207 6.14 -11.91 8.07
CA PHE A 207 5.22 -12.17 9.17
C PHE A 207 5.90 -11.98 10.52
N GLU A 208 5.09 -11.72 11.53
CA GLU A 208 5.51 -11.61 12.92
C GLU A 208 5.49 -13.01 13.56
N PRO A 209 6.63 -13.49 14.14
CA PRO A 209 6.75 -14.87 14.58
C PRO A 209 5.90 -15.22 15.80
N GLU A 210 5.47 -14.22 16.58
CA GLU A 210 4.70 -14.45 17.81
C GLU A 210 3.20 -14.55 17.55
N THR A 211 2.68 -13.80 16.57
CA THR A 211 1.24 -13.65 16.31
C THR A 211 0.79 -14.29 15.00
N GLY A 212 1.74 -14.48 14.07
CA GLY A 212 1.45 -14.92 12.71
C GLY A 212 0.80 -13.83 11.84
N TYR A 213 0.70 -12.59 12.34
CA TYR A 213 0.28 -11.48 11.49
C TYR A 213 1.30 -11.27 10.38
N PHE A 214 0.80 -11.03 9.17
CA PHE A 214 1.64 -10.82 8.01
C PHE A 214 1.23 -9.60 7.20
N GLY A 215 2.20 -9.04 6.47
CA GLY A 215 1.99 -8.02 5.45
C GLY A 215 2.47 -8.49 4.10
N GLY A 216 1.78 -8.06 3.05
CA GLY A 216 2.13 -8.34 1.66
C GLY A 216 1.83 -7.16 0.74
N LEU A 217 2.35 -7.20 -0.49
CA LEU A 217 2.15 -6.26 -1.59
C LEU A 217 2.74 -4.85 -1.37
N GLY A 218 2.56 -4.24 -0.18
CA GLY A 218 2.97 -2.86 0.10
C GLY A 218 2.11 -1.79 -0.60
N HIS A 219 0.99 -2.19 -1.19
CA HIS A 219 -0.01 -1.33 -1.84
C HIS A 219 -1.38 -2.03 -1.83
N PRO A 220 -2.49 -1.32 -2.08
CA PRO A 220 -3.82 -1.93 -2.10
C PRO A 220 -4.00 -2.86 -3.31
N ILE A 221 -4.95 -3.76 -3.17
CA ILE A 221 -5.54 -4.44 -4.32
C ILE A 221 -6.69 -3.57 -4.81
N CYS A 222 -6.57 -3.14 -6.07
CA CYS A 222 -7.56 -2.34 -6.76
C CYS A 222 -8.27 -3.18 -7.84
N ASP A 223 -9.49 -2.80 -8.16
CA ASP A 223 -10.20 -3.34 -9.31
C ASP A 223 -9.50 -2.91 -10.62
N PRO A 224 -9.20 -3.84 -11.55
CA PRO A 224 -8.45 -3.53 -12.75
C PRO A 224 -9.22 -2.68 -13.77
N ASP A 225 -10.55 -2.64 -13.71
CA ASP A 225 -11.40 -1.90 -14.65
C ASP A 225 -11.64 -0.46 -14.18
N THR A 226 -11.85 -0.28 -12.86
CA THR A 226 -12.17 1.03 -12.27
C THR A 226 -10.96 1.71 -11.64
N GLY A 227 -9.96 0.95 -11.18
CA GLY A 227 -8.82 1.45 -10.40
C GLY A 227 -9.13 1.66 -8.90
N GLU A 228 -10.38 1.47 -8.47
CA GLU A 228 -10.81 1.67 -7.10
C GLU A 228 -10.28 0.59 -6.17
N VAL A 229 -10.00 0.97 -4.91
CA VAL A 229 -9.58 0.02 -3.87
C VAL A 229 -10.74 -0.93 -3.56
N ILE A 230 -10.45 -2.24 -3.59
CA ILE A 230 -11.46 -3.25 -3.31
C ILE A 230 -11.77 -3.28 -1.81
N PRO A 231 -13.02 -3.02 -1.40
CA PRO A 231 -13.43 -3.12 0.00
C PRO A 231 -13.47 -4.59 0.42
N LEU A 232 -12.71 -4.93 1.45
CA LEU A 232 -12.57 -6.30 1.94
C LEU A 232 -13.69 -6.67 2.93
N ALA A 233 -14.56 -7.61 2.57
CA ALA A 233 -15.44 -8.27 3.53
C ALA A 233 -14.76 -9.46 4.21
N SER A 234 -14.15 -10.31 3.40
CA SER A 234 -13.35 -11.44 3.84
C SER A 234 -12.34 -11.82 2.77
N GLY A 235 -11.25 -12.46 3.17
CA GLY A 235 -10.27 -12.92 2.21
C GLY A 235 -9.40 -14.05 2.74
N GLU A 236 -8.78 -14.75 1.80
CA GLU A 236 -7.89 -15.86 2.06
C GLU A 236 -6.55 -15.64 1.36
N ALA A 237 -5.49 -16.04 2.03
CA ALA A 237 -4.17 -16.15 1.47
C ALA A 237 -3.89 -17.61 1.09
N ASP A 238 -3.46 -17.84 -0.13
CA ASP A 238 -3.23 -19.19 -0.69
C ASP A 238 -1.77 -19.40 -1.11
N THR A 239 -1.38 -20.65 -1.20
CA THR A 239 -0.09 -21.02 -1.80
C THR A 239 -0.14 -20.85 -3.32
N VAL A 240 0.93 -20.26 -3.87
CA VAL A 240 1.11 -20.05 -5.31
C VAL A 240 2.45 -20.61 -5.76
N THR A 241 2.46 -21.18 -6.96
CA THR A 241 3.70 -21.55 -7.67
C THR A 241 3.85 -20.69 -8.91
N ILE A 242 5.01 -20.05 -9.06
CA ILE A 242 5.36 -19.26 -10.25
C ILE A 242 5.81 -20.18 -11.37
N SER A 243 5.05 -20.23 -12.46
CA SER A 243 5.36 -21.01 -13.66
C SER A 243 6.34 -20.31 -14.60
N GLY A 244 6.43 -18.97 -14.52
CA GLY A 244 7.31 -18.16 -15.35
C GLY A 244 7.11 -16.67 -15.16
N ALA A 245 7.82 -15.88 -15.98
CA ALA A 245 7.69 -14.44 -16.02
C ALA A 245 7.65 -13.95 -17.47
N VAL A 246 6.82 -12.96 -17.73
CA VAL A 246 6.89 -12.13 -18.93
C VAL A 246 7.80 -10.95 -18.59
N ALA A 247 8.91 -10.82 -19.31
CA ALA A 247 9.88 -9.76 -19.03
C ALA A 247 9.30 -8.38 -19.33
N GLY A 248 9.60 -7.41 -18.46
CA GLY A 248 9.32 -6.01 -18.68
C GLY A 248 10.31 -5.38 -19.66
N SER A 249 9.88 -4.30 -20.31
CA SER A 249 10.73 -3.43 -21.12
C SER A 249 10.21 -2.00 -21.04
N ALA A 250 11.01 -1.03 -21.46
CA ALA A 250 10.60 0.38 -21.41
C ALA A 250 9.24 0.58 -22.10
N GLY A 251 8.26 1.07 -21.36
CA GLY A 251 6.87 1.28 -21.81
C GLY A 251 5.94 0.07 -21.65
N ILE A 252 6.46 -1.11 -21.23
CA ILE A 252 5.68 -2.34 -21.07
C ILE A 252 6.03 -2.96 -19.71
N ALA A 253 5.07 -2.99 -18.80
CA ALA A 253 5.24 -3.71 -17.55
C ALA A 253 5.29 -5.23 -17.78
N GLY A 254 6.29 -5.89 -17.20
CA GLY A 254 6.34 -7.35 -17.16
C GLY A 254 5.43 -7.90 -16.07
N GLN A 255 5.27 -9.25 -16.04
CA GLN A 255 4.39 -9.93 -15.11
C GLN A 255 4.89 -11.31 -14.73
N LEU A 256 4.80 -11.68 -13.45
CA LEU A 256 4.94 -13.08 -13.03
C LEU A 256 3.67 -13.83 -13.41
N GLN A 257 3.86 -15.05 -13.90
CA GLN A 257 2.79 -15.99 -14.20
C GLN A 257 2.83 -17.13 -13.19
N GLY A 258 1.70 -17.46 -12.60
CA GLY A 258 1.61 -18.50 -11.59
C GLY A 258 0.21 -19.06 -11.47
N TYR A 259 0.06 -20.05 -10.61
CA TYR A 259 -1.21 -20.70 -10.32
C TYR A 259 -1.32 -21.03 -8.82
N PHE A 260 -2.53 -21.05 -8.33
CA PHE A 260 -2.85 -21.51 -6.97
C PHE A 260 -2.53 -23.00 -6.85
N SER A 261 -1.58 -23.34 -5.99
CA SER A 261 -1.00 -24.70 -5.92
C SER A 261 -1.33 -25.44 -4.62
N GLY A 262 -1.93 -24.76 -3.63
CA GLY A 262 -2.34 -25.35 -2.36
C GLY A 262 -3.74 -25.95 -2.40
N ASP A 263 -3.97 -26.99 -1.57
CA ASP A 263 -5.29 -27.60 -1.38
C ASP A 263 -6.15 -26.83 -0.37
N ALA A 264 -5.54 -25.93 0.43
CA ALA A 264 -6.19 -25.12 1.44
C ALA A 264 -5.47 -23.79 1.61
N PRO A 265 -6.17 -22.73 2.05
CA PRO A 265 -5.56 -21.44 2.33
C PRO A 265 -4.56 -21.54 3.49
N ILE A 266 -3.52 -20.70 3.42
CA ILE A 266 -2.46 -20.60 4.43
C ILE A 266 -2.77 -19.58 5.53
N GLY A 267 -3.76 -18.72 5.30
CA GLY A 267 -4.13 -17.67 6.23
C GLY A 267 -5.39 -16.93 5.80
N THR A 268 -5.85 -16.04 6.66
CA THR A 268 -6.97 -15.13 6.40
C THR A 268 -6.47 -13.71 6.19
N LEU A 269 -7.21 -12.92 5.40
CA LEU A 269 -6.98 -11.49 5.21
C LEU A 269 -7.99 -10.70 6.05
N TYR A 270 -7.54 -9.62 6.70
CA TYR A 270 -8.40 -8.75 7.49
C TYR A 270 -8.36 -7.28 7.03
N CYS A 271 -7.38 -6.90 6.18
CA CYS A 271 -7.25 -5.52 5.72
C CYS A 271 -6.65 -5.46 4.30
N ASN A 272 -7.26 -4.61 3.46
CA ASN A 272 -6.73 -4.15 2.17
C ASN A 272 -6.63 -2.63 2.24
N SER A 273 -5.42 -2.09 2.25
CA SER A 273 -5.17 -0.66 2.45
C SER A 273 -4.08 -0.12 1.53
N CYS A 274 -3.94 1.20 1.45
CA CYS A 274 -2.87 1.84 0.66
C CYS A 274 -1.45 1.46 1.10
N TYR A 275 -1.30 0.84 2.28
CA TYR A 275 0.00 0.40 2.82
C TYR A 275 0.27 -1.09 2.61
N GLY A 276 -0.68 -1.82 2.06
CA GLY A 276 -0.57 -3.24 1.76
C GLY A 276 -1.80 -4.05 2.14
N VAL A 277 -1.68 -5.36 1.95
CA VAL A 277 -2.66 -6.36 2.35
C VAL A 277 -2.14 -7.04 3.61
N PHE A 278 -3.00 -7.12 4.63
CA PHE A 278 -2.65 -7.70 5.93
C PHE A 278 -3.55 -8.85 6.27
N GLY A 279 -2.96 -9.84 6.94
CA GLY A 279 -3.65 -11.07 7.29
C GLY A 279 -3.00 -11.77 8.47
N GLN A 280 -3.48 -12.99 8.76
CA GLN A 280 -2.93 -13.85 9.80
C GLN A 280 -2.78 -15.27 9.27
N LEU A 281 -1.60 -15.87 9.47
CA LEU A 281 -1.31 -17.24 9.10
C LEU A 281 -2.04 -18.22 10.03
N TYR A 282 -2.55 -19.31 9.47
CA TYR A 282 -3.14 -20.40 10.26
C TYR A 282 -2.09 -21.24 10.98
N GLN A 283 -0.89 -21.33 10.40
CA GLN A 283 0.25 -22.01 11.00
C GLN A 283 1.47 -21.11 10.90
N ILE A 284 2.14 -20.88 12.01
CA ILE A 284 3.34 -20.02 12.07
C ILE A 284 4.55 -20.92 11.89
N PRO A 285 5.34 -20.73 10.80
CA PRO A 285 6.57 -21.48 10.59
C PRO A 285 7.62 -21.13 11.66
N ASP A 286 8.33 -22.12 12.17
CA ASP A 286 9.47 -21.92 13.07
C ASP A 286 10.75 -21.65 12.26
N VAL A 287 10.94 -20.37 11.91
CA VAL A 287 12.07 -19.90 11.12
C VAL A 287 12.69 -18.64 11.75
N PRO A 288 14.00 -18.39 11.51
CA PRO A 288 14.68 -17.25 12.12
C PRO A 288 14.06 -15.91 11.70
N SER A 289 13.82 -15.05 12.68
CA SER A 289 13.43 -13.66 12.49
C SER A 289 14.65 -12.74 12.54
N ILE A 290 14.56 -11.60 11.87
CA ILE A 290 15.55 -10.52 11.89
C ILE A 290 14.90 -9.22 12.35
N PRO A 291 15.66 -8.26 12.89
CA PRO A 291 15.08 -6.99 13.32
C PRO A 291 14.54 -6.17 12.13
N MET A 292 13.51 -5.38 12.41
CA MET A 292 13.03 -4.32 11.52
C MET A 292 13.87 -3.07 11.73
N ALA A 293 14.30 -2.42 10.66
CA ALA A 293 14.91 -1.09 10.75
C ALA A 293 13.84 -0.02 10.90
N LEU A 294 14.16 1.01 11.66
CA LEU A 294 13.42 2.25 11.65
C LEU A 294 13.82 3.08 10.42
N LYS A 295 12.91 3.89 9.88
CA LYS A 295 13.14 4.61 8.61
C LYS A 295 14.41 5.46 8.61
N GLN A 296 14.80 6.07 9.75
CA GLN A 296 16.02 6.87 9.86
C GLN A 296 17.32 6.05 9.86
N GLU A 297 17.24 4.73 10.02
CA GLU A 297 18.39 3.81 9.98
C GLU A 297 18.72 3.34 8.55
N ILE A 298 17.79 3.57 7.61
CA ILE A 298 17.94 3.18 6.22
C ILE A 298 18.87 4.16 5.51
N THR A 299 19.80 3.62 4.71
CA THR A 299 20.81 4.42 4.01
C THR A 299 20.76 4.18 2.50
N LEU A 300 21.23 5.16 1.73
CA LEU A 300 21.44 4.99 0.30
C LEU A 300 22.49 3.91 0.04
N GLY A 301 22.43 3.24 -1.13
CA GLY A 301 23.39 2.24 -1.56
C GLY A 301 22.82 0.82 -1.54
N GLU A 302 23.71 -0.16 -1.38
CA GLU A 302 23.41 -1.58 -1.56
C GLU A 302 22.35 -2.08 -0.57
N ALA A 303 21.40 -2.85 -1.11
CA ALA A 303 20.37 -3.59 -0.40
C ALA A 303 20.06 -4.88 -1.17
N VAL A 304 19.19 -5.71 -0.60
CA VAL A 304 18.78 -6.99 -1.19
C VAL A 304 17.26 -7.08 -1.20
N ILE A 305 16.68 -7.56 -2.29
CA ILE A 305 15.29 -8.01 -2.33
C ILE A 305 15.23 -9.54 -2.28
N LEU A 306 14.26 -10.07 -1.54
CA LEU A 306 13.89 -11.48 -1.63
C LEU A 306 12.66 -11.60 -2.51
N THR A 307 12.73 -12.37 -3.59
CA THR A 307 11.61 -12.54 -4.50
C THR A 307 11.65 -13.89 -5.21
N THR A 308 10.49 -14.38 -5.58
CA THR A 308 10.35 -15.65 -6.31
C THR A 308 9.95 -15.36 -7.75
N VAL A 309 10.83 -15.67 -8.70
CA VAL A 309 10.58 -15.49 -10.13
C VAL A 309 10.44 -16.81 -10.88
N SER A 310 10.45 -17.93 -10.16
CA SER A 310 10.19 -19.31 -10.66
C SER A 310 10.03 -20.25 -9.48
N GLY A 311 9.03 -21.13 -9.52
CA GLY A 311 8.72 -22.05 -8.42
C GLY A 311 8.05 -21.34 -7.25
N ASP A 312 8.41 -21.73 -6.04
CA ASP A 312 7.85 -21.26 -4.78
C ASP A 312 8.91 -20.74 -3.79
N THR A 313 10.19 -20.87 -4.15
CA THR A 313 11.31 -20.58 -3.27
C THR A 313 11.93 -19.23 -3.59
N PRO A 314 11.94 -18.27 -2.63
CA PRO A 314 12.52 -16.95 -2.83
C PRO A 314 14.03 -17.01 -3.00
N GLN A 315 14.56 -16.10 -3.80
CA GLN A 315 15.97 -15.89 -4.01
C GLN A 315 16.33 -14.44 -3.69
N ALA A 316 17.57 -14.26 -3.24
CA ALA A 316 18.13 -12.94 -2.95
C ALA A 316 18.72 -12.32 -4.23
N TYR A 317 18.35 -11.06 -4.50
CA TYR A 317 18.86 -10.25 -5.61
C TYR A 317 19.33 -8.91 -5.12
N THR A 318 20.46 -8.45 -5.64
CA THR A 318 21.02 -7.14 -5.27
C THR A 318 20.27 -6.00 -5.92
N VAL A 319 20.07 -4.95 -5.15
CA VAL A 319 19.48 -3.67 -5.59
C VAL A 319 20.25 -2.53 -4.96
N GLU A 320 20.08 -1.33 -5.48
CA GLU A 320 20.59 -0.10 -4.89
C GLU A 320 19.44 0.82 -4.49
N ILE A 321 19.47 1.35 -3.27
CA ILE A 321 18.56 2.40 -2.83
C ILE A 321 19.11 3.71 -3.35
N VAL A 322 18.43 4.31 -4.34
CA VAL A 322 18.92 5.52 -5.02
C VAL A 322 18.32 6.81 -4.46
N SER A 323 17.16 6.72 -3.79
CA SER A 323 16.60 7.86 -3.04
C SER A 323 15.70 7.39 -1.90
N ILE A 324 15.60 8.24 -0.87
CA ILE A 324 14.71 8.05 0.29
C ILE A 324 13.94 9.35 0.49
N ASP A 325 12.62 9.25 0.58
CA ASP A 325 11.74 10.35 0.96
C ASP A 325 10.97 9.97 2.25
N TYR A 326 11.23 10.71 3.31
CA TYR A 326 10.61 10.47 4.63
C TYR A 326 9.23 11.11 4.78
N THR A 327 8.79 11.87 3.78
CA THR A 327 7.52 12.62 3.81
C THR A 327 6.41 11.96 2.98
N GLU A 328 6.80 11.11 2.06
CA GLU A 328 5.86 10.28 1.29
C GLU A 328 5.29 9.16 2.16
N ASP A 329 4.01 8.85 1.96
CA ASP A 329 3.32 7.84 2.78
C ASP A 329 3.62 6.40 2.32
N THR A 330 3.70 6.17 1.00
CA THR A 330 3.76 4.81 0.43
C THR A 330 4.87 4.60 -0.59
N ARG A 331 5.53 5.67 -1.08
CA ARG A 331 6.61 5.63 -2.07
C ARG A 331 7.89 6.20 -1.51
N ASN A 332 8.26 5.67 -0.36
CA ASN A 332 9.33 6.19 0.48
C ASN A 332 10.72 6.03 -0.09
N MET A 333 10.95 4.98 -0.88
CA MET A 333 12.25 4.68 -1.46
C MET A 333 12.12 4.47 -2.96
N VAL A 334 13.15 4.88 -3.70
CA VAL A 334 13.38 4.43 -5.09
C VAL A 334 14.53 3.46 -5.06
N ILE A 335 14.32 2.30 -5.66
CA ILE A 335 15.32 1.24 -5.79
C ILE A 335 15.66 0.97 -7.25
N GLU A 336 16.88 0.55 -7.51
CA GLU A 336 17.36 0.11 -8.82
C GLU A 336 17.89 -1.32 -8.73
N VAL A 337 17.42 -2.21 -9.59
CA VAL A 337 17.92 -3.59 -9.67
C VAL A 337 19.29 -3.59 -10.31
N THR A 338 20.29 -4.11 -9.59
CA THR A 338 21.68 -4.23 -10.05
C THR A 338 22.08 -5.69 -10.33
N ASP A 339 21.27 -6.65 -9.88
CA ASP A 339 21.53 -8.09 -10.09
C ASP A 339 21.25 -8.51 -11.54
N GLU A 340 22.30 -8.91 -12.24
CA GLU A 340 22.21 -9.33 -13.65
C GLU A 340 21.29 -10.55 -13.85
N ARG A 341 21.21 -11.45 -12.88
CA ARG A 341 20.35 -12.64 -12.96
C ARG A 341 18.89 -12.26 -13.05
N LEU A 342 18.48 -11.25 -12.24
CA LEU A 342 17.11 -10.74 -12.24
C LEU A 342 16.83 -9.96 -13.52
N LEU A 343 17.75 -9.06 -13.92
CA LEU A 343 17.63 -8.28 -15.15
C LEU A 343 17.51 -9.16 -16.40
N GLN A 344 18.30 -10.23 -16.50
CA GLN A 344 18.21 -11.17 -17.63
C GLN A 344 16.90 -11.95 -17.64
N LYS A 345 16.33 -12.27 -16.46
CA LYS A 345 15.14 -13.11 -16.35
C LYS A 345 13.84 -12.37 -16.52
N THR A 346 13.73 -11.16 -15.92
CA THR A 346 12.50 -10.38 -15.85
C THR A 346 12.60 -8.99 -16.48
N GLY A 347 13.78 -8.54 -16.86
CA GLY A 347 14.03 -7.17 -17.34
C GLY A 347 14.03 -6.14 -16.21
N GLY A 348 13.88 -6.56 -14.96
CA GLY A 348 13.80 -5.72 -13.77
C GLY A 348 12.63 -6.11 -12.86
N ILE A 349 12.00 -5.12 -12.22
CA ILE A 349 10.82 -5.33 -11.38
C ILE A 349 9.60 -5.56 -12.28
N VAL A 350 8.80 -6.58 -11.99
CA VAL A 350 7.60 -6.94 -12.75
C VAL A 350 6.38 -7.09 -11.83
N GLN A 351 5.19 -7.04 -12.39
CA GLN A 351 3.95 -7.29 -11.64
C GLN A 351 3.98 -8.66 -10.97
N GLY A 352 3.55 -8.73 -9.73
CA GLY A 352 3.66 -9.91 -8.86
C GLY A 352 4.87 -9.88 -7.93
N MET A 353 5.90 -9.06 -8.19
CA MET A 353 7.00 -8.81 -7.26
C MET A 353 6.66 -7.79 -6.15
N SER A 354 5.53 -7.12 -6.26
CA SER A 354 5.01 -6.23 -5.20
C SER A 354 4.89 -7.00 -3.88
N GLY A 355 5.46 -6.45 -2.80
CA GLY A 355 5.61 -7.12 -1.51
C GLY A 355 6.96 -7.81 -1.31
N SER A 356 7.82 -7.91 -2.33
CA SER A 356 9.18 -8.46 -2.14
C SER A 356 9.91 -7.69 -1.05
N PRO A 357 10.30 -8.34 0.09
CA PRO A 357 10.95 -7.63 1.20
C PRO A 357 12.32 -7.10 0.79
N LEU A 358 12.59 -5.87 1.22
CA LEU A 358 13.90 -5.23 1.15
C LEU A 358 14.68 -5.47 2.44
N LEU A 359 15.94 -5.84 2.29
CA LEU A 359 16.86 -6.08 3.40
C LEU A 359 18.11 -5.21 3.25
N GLN A 360 18.54 -4.60 4.33
CA GLN A 360 19.81 -3.86 4.42
C GLN A 360 20.45 -4.08 5.77
N ASN A 361 21.74 -4.37 5.82
CA ASN A 361 22.50 -4.56 7.07
C ASN A 361 21.87 -5.59 8.04
N GLY A 362 21.22 -6.64 7.51
CA GLY A 362 20.57 -7.68 8.33
C GLY A 362 19.22 -7.28 8.93
N HIS A 363 18.61 -6.19 8.46
CA HIS A 363 17.30 -5.71 8.89
C HIS A 363 16.28 -5.76 7.75
N VAL A 364 15.01 -5.94 8.08
CA VAL A 364 13.90 -5.69 7.15
C VAL A 364 13.67 -4.19 7.08
N ILE A 365 13.84 -3.59 5.91
CA ILE A 365 13.74 -2.14 5.74
C ILE A 365 12.46 -1.71 5.00
N GLY A 366 11.85 -2.61 4.21
CA GLY A 366 10.69 -2.25 3.41
C GLY A 366 10.23 -3.37 2.49
N ALA A 367 9.38 -2.98 1.54
CA ALA A 367 8.86 -3.86 0.50
C ALA A 367 8.79 -3.13 -0.85
N VAL A 368 9.08 -3.84 -1.93
CA VAL A 368 8.85 -3.36 -3.30
C VAL A 368 7.36 -3.12 -3.51
N THR A 369 6.98 -2.01 -4.13
CA THR A 369 5.57 -1.69 -4.40
C THR A 369 5.27 -1.59 -5.88
N HIS A 370 5.83 -0.62 -6.59
CA HIS A 370 5.49 -0.34 -7.98
C HIS A 370 6.76 -0.26 -8.84
N VAL A 371 6.65 -0.74 -10.08
CA VAL A 371 7.69 -0.60 -11.10
C VAL A 371 7.55 0.71 -11.86
N PHE A 372 8.68 1.28 -12.29
CA PHE A 372 8.67 2.38 -13.26
C PHE A 372 8.46 1.80 -14.66
N VAL A 373 7.30 2.04 -15.25
CA VAL A 373 6.99 1.52 -16.59
C VAL A 373 7.99 2.01 -17.64
N SER A 374 8.54 3.21 -17.48
CA SER A 374 9.58 3.77 -18.37
C SER A 374 10.95 3.13 -18.19
N ASN A 375 11.25 2.58 -17.00
CA ASN A 375 12.51 1.92 -16.67
C ASN A 375 12.26 0.77 -15.68
N PRO A 376 11.98 -0.45 -16.13
CA PRO A 376 11.67 -1.58 -15.26
C PRO A 376 12.80 -1.97 -14.28
N ALA A 377 14.04 -1.54 -14.53
CA ALA A 377 15.11 -1.74 -13.56
C ALA A 377 14.89 -0.93 -12.26
N GLN A 378 14.03 0.10 -12.28
CA GLN A 378 13.71 0.92 -11.13
C GLN A 378 12.28 0.74 -10.66
N GLY A 379 12.05 0.98 -9.38
CA GLY A 379 10.73 0.97 -8.78
C GLY A 379 10.68 1.65 -7.42
N TYR A 380 9.47 1.79 -6.91
CA TYR A 380 9.21 2.30 -5.57
C TYR A 380 9.21 1.18 -4.55
N ALA A 381 9.53 1.55 -3.31
CA ALA A 381 9.34 0.71 -2.14
C ALA A 381 8.77 1.51 -0.97
N ILE A 382 8.06 0.83 -0.08
CA ILE A 382 7.49 1.35 1.15
C ILE A 382 8.35 0.93 2.35
N PHE A 383 8.41 1.74 3.41
CA PHE A 383 9.08 1.36 4.65
C PHE A 383 8.38 0.19 5.36
N ALA A 384 9.17 -0.73 5.91
CA ALA A 384 8.64 -1.79 6.76
C ALA A 384 7.95 -1.24 8.01
N GLU A 385 8.49 -0.17 8.59
CA GLU A 385 7.92 0.57 9.72
C GLU A 385 6.47 1.01 9.43
N THR A 386 6.22 1.58 8.25
CA THR A 386 4.88 2.01 7.83
C THR A 386 3.93 0.83 7.69
N MET A 387 4.34 -0.24 7.01
CA MET A 387 3.52 -1.45 6.88
C MET A 387 3.22 -2.08 8.25
N TYR A 388 4.23 -2.15 9.14
CA TYR A 388 4.08 -2.71 10.49
C TYR A 388 3.09 -1.92 11.34
N GLU A 389 3.15 -0.59 11.30
CA GLU A 389 2.20 0.28 11.99
C GLU A 389 0.75 0.00 11.56
N TYR A 390 0.52 -0.16 10.25
CA TYR A 390 -0.83 -0.43 9.73
C TYR A 390 -1.28 -1.87 9.92
N MET A 391 -0.39 -2.83 10.00
CA MET A 391 -0.71 -4.22 10.33
C MET A 391 -1.38 -4.34 11.70
N HIS A 392 -1.02 -3.49 12.65
CA HIS A 392 -1.55 -3.48 14.01
C HIS A 392 -2.69 -2.47 14.26
N LYS A 393 -3.08 -1.67 13.26
CA LYS A 393 -4.26 -0.79 13.40
C LYS A 393 -5.54 -1.61 13.30
N PRO A 394 -6.50 -1.40 14.22
CA PRO A 394 -7.81 -2.06 14.10
C PRO A 394 -8.45 -1.72 12.75
N SER A 395 -9.00 -2.74 12.08
CA SER A 395 -9.81 -2.57 10.86
C SER A 395 -10.99 -1.63 11.16
N GLY A 396 -10.92 -0.40 10.66
CA GLY A 396 -11.93 0.63 10.87
C GLY A 396 -11.51 2.06 10.54
N PHE A 397 -10.26 2.29 10.15
CA PHE A 397 -9.78 3.58 9.64
C PHE A 397 -9.31 3.39 8.18
N SER A 398 -10.27 3.47 7.25
CA SER A 398 -10.03 3.74 5.83
C SER A 398 -10.10 5.24 5.58
#